data_4669379a598925e89848453d512fbffc
#
_entry.id   4669379a598925e89848453d512fbffc
#
_cell.length_a   1.000
_cell.length_b   1.000
_cell.length_c   1.000
_cell.angle_alpha   90.00
_cell.angle_beta   90.00
_cell.angle_gamma   90.00
#
_symmetry.space_group_name_H-M   'P 1'
#
loop_
_entity.id
_entity.type
_entity.pdbx_description
1 polymer ?
#
loop_
_entity_poly.entity_id
_entity_poly.type
_entity_poly.pdbx_seq_one_letter_code
_entity_poly.pdbx_strand_id
1 'polypeptide(L)'
;MREPVILCVSANPGMDRRLRMKSLVVGSINRASSAEGFAGGKAAHVAMAAHALLAKSVWIAFLGGPIGEECVTQMESLGVRVVSMPSSAPTRVNLEIIDDSGQITEILEPGGAPAASEAQEFLQRCRREIENAGESGLLAISGRLPSGVGADLYVSLIEAARANGLPSFIDSSGEALRLSVEAKPQFVKVNRQEAEDLIGKAVQTTPEAVSAAQEIIRRGAARVAITLGSEGLIWVEANDGPVWKAKPPQLQVVSAVGSGDATLAGFARAATLGITGEDAIRLAAACGAANCSAIAPGRIELATVKSLLPQIEVQRL
;
A
#
# COMPACT_ATOMS: atom_id res chain seq x y z
N MET A 1 -4.27 -28.17 0.68
CA MET A 1 -4.78 -26.77 0.53
C MET A 1 -3.84 -26.02 -0.40
N ARG A 2 -4.33 -25.13 -1.26
CA ARG A 2 -3.47 -24.26 -2.08
C ARG A 2 -2.78 -23.26 -1.15
N GLU A 3 -1.53 -22.93 -1.48
CA GLU A 3 -0.79 -21.90 -0.76
C GLU A 3 -1.46 -20.52 -0.96
N PRO A 4 -1.72 -19.74 0.12
CA PRO A 4 -2.35 -18.43 0.01
C PRO A 4 -1.57 -17.48 -0.90
N VAL A 5 -2.29 -16.73 -1.76
CA VAL A 5 -1.70 -15.75 -2.66
C VAL A 5 -2.24 -14.36 -2.36
N ILE A 6 -1.37 -13.36 -2.35
CA ILE A 6 -1.73 -11.93 -2.19
C ILE A 6 -1.70 -11.29 -3.58
N LEU A 7 -2.87 -10.91 -4.09
CA LEU A 7 -3.03 -10.18 -5.34
C LEU A 7 -2.93 -8.68 -5.06
N CYS A 8 -1.86 -8.03 -5.51
CA CYS A 8 -1.60 -6.61 -5.30
C CYS A 8 -1.96 -5.83 -6.57
N VAL A 9 -3.06 -5.07 -6.55
CA VAL A 9 -3.59 -4.37 -7.72
C VAL A 9 -3.22 -2.89 -7.70
N SER A 10 -2.59 -2.43 -8.79
CA SER A 10 -2.14 -1.06 -9.01
C SER A 10 -2.69 -0.53 -10.34
N ALA A 11 -3.73 0.30 -10.28
CA ALA A 11 -4.25 0.94 -11.49
C ALA A 11 -3.39 2.12 -11.96
N ASN A 12 -2.53 2.68 -11.10
CA ASN A 12 -1.63 3.81 -11.40
C ASN A 12 -0.22 3.57 -10.84
N PRO A 13 0.50 2.54 -11.32
CA PRO A 13 1.87 2.26 -10.92
C PRO A 13 2.83 3.36 -11.38
N GLY A 14 4.07 3.31 -10.93
CA GLY A 14 5.11 4.24 -11.37
C GLY A 14 6.50 3.69 -11.14
N MET A 15 7.49 4.42 -11.64
CA MET A 15 8.89 4.29 -11.26
C MET A 15 9.18 5.31 -10.18
N ASP A 16 9.59 4.88 -9.00
CA ASP A 16 10.04 5.78 -7.95
C ASP A 16 11.53 6.08 -8.17
N ARG A 17 11.83 7.32 -8.52
CA ARG A 17 13.19 7.78 -8.80
C ARG A 17 13.70 8.61 -7.64
N ARG A 18 14.67 8.06 -6.92
CA ARG A 18 15.36 8.75 -5.81
C ARG A 18 16.52 9.57 -6.34
N LEU A 19 16.52 10.86 -6.03
CA LEU A 19 17.60 11.78 -6.31
C LEU A 19 18.24 12.24 -5.01
N ARG A 20 19.55 12.10 -4.88
CA ARG A 20 20.30 12.71 -3.77
C ARG A 20 20.98 13.98 -4.21
N MET A 21 20.96 15.01 -3.39
CA MET A 21 21.60 16.28 -3.67
C MET A 21 21.96 17.03 -2.39
N LYS A 22 22.84 18.02 -2.49
CA LYS A 22 23.26 18.81 -1.34
C LYS A 22 22.08 19.58 -0.70
N SER A 23 21.26 20.21 -1.53
CA SER A 23 20.05 20.92 -1.11
C SER A 23 19.15 21.13 -2.31
N LEU A 24 17.83 21.17 -2.10
CA LEU A 24 16.85 21.54 -3.12
C LEU A 24 16.58 23.05 -3.02
N VAL A 25 16.95 23.80 -4.06
CA VAL A 25 16.74 25.25 -4.12
C VAL A 25 15.73 25.57 -5.21
N VAL A 26 14.54 26.03 -4.80
CA VAL A 26 13.49 26.42 -5.73
C VAL A 26 13.93 27.62 -6.59
N GLY A 27 13.62 27.56 -7.89
CA GLY A 27 14.00 28.62 -8.84
C GLY A 27 15.46 28.56 -9.35
N SER A 28 16.22 27.52 -8.98
CA SER A 28 17.60 27.31 -9.36
C SER A 28 17.84 26.00 -10.09
N ILE A 29 19.01 25.88 -10.76
CA ILE A 29 19.44 24.57 -11.30
C ILE A 29 19.96 23.72 -10.15
N ASN A 30 19.28 22.63 -9.88
CA ASN A 30 19.67 21.63 -8.90
C ASN A 30 20.37 20.46 -9.62
N ARG A 31 21.51 20.00 -9.10
CA ARG A 31 22.25 18.86 -9.64
C ARG A 31 22.27 17.73 -8.61
N ALA A 32 21.70 16.60 -8.98
CA ALA A 32 21.76 15.41 -8.17
C ALA A 32 23.17 14.81 -8.18
N SER A 33 23.63 14.31 -7.04
CA SER A 33 24.88 13.54 -6.87
C SER A 33 24.68 12.07 -7.23
N SER A 34 23.45 11.54 -7.08
CA SER A 34 23.06 10.21 -7.54
C SER A 34 21.60 10.20 -7.97
N ALA A 35 21.26 9.23 -8.83
CA ALA A 35 19.90 8.94 -9.27
C ALA A 35 19.71 7.42 -9.34
N GLU A 36 18.69 6.92 -8.66
CA GLU A 36 18.32 5.49 -8.64
C GLU A 36 16.85 5.34 -8.97
N GLY A 37 16.48 4.30 -9.71
CA GLY A 37 15.08 4.01 -10.08
C GLY A 37 14.63 2.67 -9.50
N PHE A 38 13.44 2.65 -8.91
CA PHE A 38 12.84 1.46 -8.33
C PHE A 38 11.42 1.29 -8.87
N ALA A 39 11.04 0.04 -9.24
CA ALA A 39 9.65 -0.25 -9.53
C ALA A 39 8.80 0.17 -8.33
N GLY A 40 7.76 0.97 -8.56
CA GLY A 40 7.09 1.67 -7.49
C GLY A 40 5.58 1.82 -7.67
N GLY A 41 5.07 2.68 -6.81
CA GLY A 41 3.63 2.81 -6.56
C GLY A 41 3.15 1.85 -5.48
N LYS A 42 2.13 2.28 -4.73
CA LYS A 42 1.70 1.64 -3.48
C LYS A 42 1.55 0.11 -3.58
N ALA A 43 0.85 -0.43 -4.59
CA ALA A 43 0.65 -1.88 -4.69
C ALA A 43 1.92 -2.66 -5.08
N ALA A 44 2.89 -2.04 -5.78
CA ALA A 44 4.19 -2.66 -6.02
C ALA A 44 4.95 -2.81 -4.68
N HIS A 45 4.94 -1.77 -3.85
CA HIS A 45 5.54 -1.82 -2.51
C HIS A 45 4.89 -2.89 -1.62
N VAL A 46 3.54 -3.02 -1.66
CA VAL A 46 2.82 -4.10 -0.95
C VAL A 46 3.28 -5.47 -1.45
N ALA A 47 3.40 -5.66 -2.78
CA ALA A 47 3.81 -6.94 -3.36
C ALA A 47 5.24 -7.32 -2.97
N MET A 48 6.19 -6.37 -3.03
CA MET A 48 7.57 -6.58 -2.60
C MET A 48 7.67 -6.92 -1.12
N ALA A 49 7.00 -6.14 -0.25
CA ALA A 49 7.00 -6.38 1.18
C ALA A 49 6.35 -7.74 1.54
N ALA A 50 5.23 -8.09 0.89
CA ALA A 50 4.59 -9.39 1.07
C ALA A 50 5.50 -10.54 0.63
N HIS A 51 6.21 -10.40 -0.50
CA HIS A 51 7.17 -11.39 -0.96
C HIS A 51 8.34 -11.56 0.04
N ALA A 52 8.88 -10.46 0.57
CA ALA A 52 9.91 -10.50 1.60
C ALA A 52 9.46 -11.21 2.90
N LEU A 53 8.16 -11.20 3.19
CA LEU A 53 7.52 -11.96 4.28
C LEU A 53 7.21 -13.42 3.89
N LEU A 54 7.79 -13.93 2.81
CA LEU A 54 7.58 -15.27 2.29
C LEU A 54 6.11 -15.55 1.91
N ALA A 55 5.37 -14.53 1.50
CA ALA A 55 4.06 -14.72 0.88
C ALA A 55 4.20 -14.90 -0.62
N LYS A 56 3.33 -15.71 -1.21
CA LYS A 56 3.14 -15.74 -2.65
C LYS A 56 2.44 -14.45 -3.06
N SER A 57 3.13 -13.55 -3.73
CA SER A 57 2.57 -12.26 -4.16
C SER A 57 2.52 -12.14 -5.68
N VAL A 58 1.48 -11.47 -6.16
CA VAL A 58 1.28 -11.17 -7.58
C VAL A 58 1.00 -9.69 -7.73
N TRP A 59 1.80 -9.00 -8.51
CA TRP A 59 1.55 -7.62 -8.84
C TRP A 59 0.79 -7.51 -10.17
N ILE A 60 -0.41 -6.92 -10.14
CA ILE A 60 -1.25 -6.71 -11.32
C ILE A 60 -1.31 -5.21 -11.57
N ALA A 61 -0.81 -4.76 -12.73
CA ALA A 61 -0.63 -3.33 -12.95
C ALA A 61 -0.79 -2.92 -14.42
N PHE A 62 -1.26 -1.68 -14.65
CA PHE A 62 -1.12 -1.01 -15.94
C PHE A 62 0.30 -0.56 -16.12
N LEU A 63 0.96 -1.02 -17.19
CA LEU A 63 2.36 -0.67 -17.46
C LEU A 63 2.53 -0.32 -18.95
N GLY A 64 3.05 0.86 -19.22
CA GLY A 64 3.26 1.36 -20.58
C GLY A 64 4.64 1.93 -20.81
N GLY A 65 5.17 1.73 -22.00
CA GLY A 65 6.46 2.23 -22.45
C GLY A 65 7.68 1.63 -21.74
N PRO A 66 8.90 2.13 -22.03
CA PRO A 66 10.16 1.57 -21.49
C PRO A 66 10.21 1.57 -19.95
N ILE A 67 9.62 2.57 -19.31
CA ILE A 67 9.55 2.63 -17.83
C ILE A 67 8.71 1.48 -17.27
N GLY A 68 7.59 1.15 -17.94
CA GLY A 68 6.77 -0.01 -17.54
C GLY A 68 7.53 -1.33 -17.69
N GLU A 69 8.27 -1.52 -18.77
CA GLU A 69 9.10 -2.70 -19.01
C GLU A 69 10.21 -2.84 -17.96
N GLU A 70 10.85 -1.73 -17.60
CA GLU A 70 11.84 -1.69 -16.52
C GLU A 70 11.22 -2.09 -15.18
N CYS A 71 10.02 -1.60 -14.85
CA CYS A 71 9.30 -1.99 -13.64
C CYS A 71 9.01 -3.50 -13.61
N VAL A 72 8.58 -4.10 -14.72
CA VAL A 72 8.37 -5.56 -14.82
C VAL A 72 9.66 -6.30 -14.52
N THR A 73 10.75 -5.95 -15.22
CA THR A 73 12.06 -6.59 -15.06
C THR A 73 12.56 -6.54 -13.62
N GLN A 74 12.41 -5.37 -12.96
CA GLN A 74 12.82 -5.21 -11.57
C GLN A 74 11.98 -6.07 -10.61
N MET A 75 10.66 -6.10 -10.78
CA MET A 75 9.78 -6.88 -9.91
C MET A 75 10.01 -8.39 -10.06
N GLU A 76 10.18 -8.87 -11.29
CA GLU A 76 10.48 -10.28 -11.55
C GLU A 76 11.85 -10.69 -11.02
N SER A 77 12.85 -9.80 -11.09
CA SER A 77 14.17 -10.04 -10.49
C SER A 77 14.14 -10.20 -8.97
N LEU A 78 13.13 -9.63 -8.32
CA LEU A 78 12.87 -9.79 -6.89
C LEU A 78 12.06 -11.05 -6.56
N GLY A 79 11.62 -11.82 -7.58
CA GLY A 79 10.80 -13.01 -7.39
C GLY A 79 9.29 -12.74 -7.28
N VAL A 80 8.85 -11.50 -7.51
CA VAL A 80 7.42 -11.15 -7.53
C VAL A 80 6.85 -11.49 -8.91
N ARG A 81 5.79 -12.31 -8.95
CA ARG A 81 5.07 -12.56 -10.21
C ARG A 81 4.37 -11.28 -10.67
N VAL A 82 4.58 -10.90 -11.94
CA VAL A 82 3.95 -9.73 -12.54
C VAL A 82 2.85 -10.15 -13.53
N VAL A 83 1.70 -9.49 -13.44
CA VAL A 83 0.64 -9.52 -14.44
C VAL A 83 0.55 -8.12 -15.02
N SER A 84 1.39 -7.87 -16.02
CA SER A 84 1.42 -6.61 -16.74
C SER A 84 0.23 -6.50 -17.69
N MET A 85 -0.51 -5.41 -17.57
CA MET A 85 -1.53 -5.02 -18.54
C MET A 85 -0.97 -3.85 -19.36
N PRO A 86 -0.84 -4.03 -20.68
CA PRO A 86 -0.35 -2.97 -21.53
C PRO A 86 -1.21 -1.70 -21.40
N SER A 87 -0.56 -0.56 -21.32
CA SER A 87 -1.20 0.75 -21.35
C SER A 87 -0.62 1.57 -22.50
N SER A 88 -1.50 2.21 -23.29
CA SER A 88 -1.11 3.22 -24.29
C SER A 88 -0.49 4.46 -23.64
N ALA A 89 -0.84 4.72 -22.39
CA ALA A 89 -0.23 5.78 -21.59
C ALA A 89 1.10 5.30 -20.98
N PRO A 90 2.16 6.12 -20.99
CA PRO A 90 3.43 5.76 -20.38
C PRO A 90 3.29 5.61 -18.86
N THR A 91 4.03 4.66 -18.30
CA THR A 91 4.19 4.56 -16.84
C THR A 91 4.86 5.82 -16.30
N ARG A 92 4.28 6.40 -15.26
CA ARG A 92 4.73 7.64 -14.63
C ARG A 92 6.02 7.46 -13.83
N VAL A 93 6.70 8.59 -13.57
CA VAL A 93 7.85 8.65 -12.68
C VAL A 93 7.51 9.52 -11.48
N ASN A 94 7.70 9.00 -10.29
CA ASN A 94 7.64 9.76 -9.04
C ASN A 94 9.08 10.14 -8.66
N LEU A 95 9.31 11.37 -8.25
CA LEU A 95 10.62 11.81 -7.76
C LEU A 95 10.60 11.85 -6.23
N GLU A 96 11.58 11.20 -5.60
CA GLU A 96 11.91 11.34 -4.18
C GLU A 96 13.26 12.04 -4.10
N ILE A 97 13.27 13.29 -3.67
CA ILE A 97 14.48 14.11 -3.56
C ILE A 97 14.89 14.12 -2.10
N ILE A 98 16.11 13.63 -1.82
CA ILE A 98 16.69 13.59 -0.48
C ILE A 98 17.91 14.51 -0.47
N ASP A 99 17.91 15.54 0.39
CA ASP A 99 19.04 16.41 0.58
C ASP A 99 19.97 15.97 1.72
N ASP A 100 21.13 16.61 1.85
CA ASP A 100 22.14 16.26 2.87
C ASP A 100 21.65 16.51 4.32
N SER A 101 20.57 17.29 4.50
CA SER A 101 19.92 17.45 5.81
C SER A 101 18.98 16.29 6.16
N GLY A 102 18.72 15.39 5.20
CA GLY A 102 17.76 14.30 5.33
C GLY A 102 16.32 14.72 5.04
N GLN A 103 16.09 15.96 4.56
CA GLN A 103 14.77 16.40 4.14
C GLN A 103 14.36 15.68 2.86
N ILE A 104 13.13 15.17 2.84
CA ILE A 104 12.56 14.48 1.69
C ILE A 104 11.50 15.36 1.04
N THR A 105 11.62 15.53 -0.27
CA THR A 105 10.60 16.19 -1.11
C THR A 105 10.14 15.22 -2.18
N GLU A 106 8.84 14.96 -2.25
CA GLU A 106 8.25 14.13 -3.28
C GLU A 106 7.55 14.96 -4.35
N ILE A 107 7.76 14.59 -5.62
CA ILE A 107 7.03 15.13 -6.77
C ILE A 107 6.39 13.93 -7.48
N LEU A 108 5.09 13.85 -7.43
CA LEU A 108 4.32 12.72 -7.95
C LEU A 108 3.65 13.10 -9.27
N GLU A 109 4.02 12.43 -10.35
CA GLU A 109 3.32 12.59 -11.62
C GLU A 109 1.88 12.05 -11.52
N PRO A 110 0.91 12.66 -12.22
CA PRO A 110 -0.49 12.23 -12.18
C PRO A 110 -0.70 10.82 -12.77
N GLY A 111 0.18 10.39 -13.66
CA GLY A 111 0.02 9.21 -14.49
C GLY A 111 -0.80 9.49 -15.75
N GLY A 112 -0.58 8.66 -16.76
CA GLY A 112 -1.32 8.75 -18.01
C GLY A 112 -2.74 8.18 -17.87
N ALA A 113 -3.64 8.61 -18.76
CA ALA A 113 -4.99 8.07 -18.86
C ALA A 113 -4.99 6.86 -19.82
N PRO A 114 -5.22 5.63 -19.34
CA PRO A 114 -5.41 4.49 -20.23
C PRO A 114 -6.71 4.67 -21.05
N ALA A 115 -6.80 4.03 -22.20
CA ALA A 115 -8.03 4.00 -22.98
C ALA A 115 -9.14 3.26 -22.20
N ALA A 116 -10.40 3.59 -22.45
CA ALA A 116 -11.53 2.94 -21.77
C ALA A 116 -11.56 1.42 -22.00
N SER A 117 -11.17 0.95 -23.19
CA SER A 117 -11.03 -0.48 -23.50
C SER A 117 -9.94 -1.15 -22.65
N GLU A 118 -8.80 -0.47 -22.46
CA GLU A 118 -7.71 -0.96 -21.60
C GLU A 118 -8.17 -1.08 -20.15
N ALA A 119 -8.95 -0.12 -19.64
CA ALA A 119 -9.52 -0.19 -18.29
C ALA A 119 -10.49 -1.38 -18.12
N GLN A 120 -11.29 -1.68 -19.14
CA GLN A 120 -12.16 -2.85 -19.15
C GLN A 120 -11.36 -4.17 -19.17
N GLU A 121 -10.34 -4.26 -20.02
CA GLU A 121 -9.46 -5.43 -20.09
C GLU A 121 -8.73 -5.66 -18.77
N PHE A 122 -8.27 -4.58 -18.11
CA PHE A 122 -7.66 -4.63 -16.79
C PHE A 122 -8.61 -5.23 -15.74
N LEU A 123 -9.85 -4.74 -15.70
CA LEU A 123 -10.87 -5.28 -14.81
C LEU A 123 -11.11 -6.78 -15.06
N GLN A 124 -11.23 -7.18 -16.34
CA GLN A 124 -11.41 -8.58 -16.71
C GLN A 124 -10.21 -9.45 -16.30
N ARG A 125 -9.01 -8.92 -16.45
CA ARG A 125 -7.79 -9.62 -16.05
C ARG A 125 -7.73 -9.79 -14.53
N CYS A 126 -8.02 -8.74 -13.78
CA CYS A 126 -8.08 -8.81 -12.31
C CYS A 126 -9.12 -9.84 -11.85
N ARG A 127 -10.30 -9.87 -12.46
CA ARG A 127 -11.34 -10.86 -12.14
C ARG A 127 -10.86 -12.29 -12.35
N ARG A 128 -10.16 -12.58 -13.46
CA ARG A 128 -9.56 -13.90 -13.70
C ARG A 128 -8.51 -14.27 -12.66
N GLU A 129 -7.67 -13.35 -12.24
CA GLU A 129 -6.68 -13.62 -11.18
C GLU A 129 -7.36 -13.84 -9.82
N ILE A 130 -8.45 -13.14 -9.51
CA ILE A 130 -9.28 -13.36 -8.32
C ILE A 130 -9.89 -14.76 -8.34
N GLU A 131 -10.53 -15.15 -9.44
CA GLU A 131 -11.11 -16.50 -9.62
C GLU A 131 -10.05 -17.60 -9.47
N ASN A 132 -8.86 -17.41 -10.06
CA ASN A 132 -7.75 -18.35 -9.97
C ASN A 132 -7.17 -18.48 -8.56
N ALA A 133 -7.18 -17.41 -7.77
CA ALA A 133 -6.71 -17.40 -6.39
C ALA A 133 -7.64 -18.24 -5.49
N GLY A 134 -8.95 -18.22 -5.74
CA GLY A 134 -9.94 -18.92 -4.95
C GLY A 134 -9.96 -18.44 -3.49
N GLU A 135 -10.69 -19.12 -2.61
CA GLU A 135 -10.93 -18.73 -1.21
C GLU A 135 -9.65 -18.57 -0.36
N SER A 136 -8.53 -19.15 -0.77
CA SER A 136 -7.25 -19.02 -0.06
C SER A 136 -6.50 -17.72 -0.41
N GLY A 137 -6.96 -16.95 -1.40
CA GLY A 137 -6.35 -15.70 -1.82
C GLY A 137 -6.73 -14.50 -0.96
N LEU A 138 -6.02 -13.39 -1.18
CA LEU A 138 -6.32 -12.08 -0.63
C LEU A 138 -6.12 -11.02 -1.73
N LEU A 139 -7.06 -10.10 -1.87
CA LEU A 139 -6.96 -8.97 -2.78
C LEU A 139 -6.51 -7.72 -2.01
N ALA A 140 -5.34 -7.17 -2.36
CA ALA A 140 -4.86 -5.87 -1.87
C ALA A 140 -4.92 -4.85 -3.01
N ILE A 141 -5.81 -3.87 -2.91
CA ILE A 141 -5.92 -2.74 -3.83
C ILE A 141 -5.23 -1.55 -3.19
N SER A 142 -4.19 -1.02 -3.83
CA SER A 142 -3.40 0.05 -3.22
C SER A 142 -2.99 1.10 -4.24
N GLY A 143 -3.25 2.37 -3.91
CA GLY A 143 -2.91 3.54 -4.71
C GLY A 143 -4.11 4.27 -5.28
N ARG A 144 -3.83 5.42 -5.91
CA ARG A 144 -4.81 6.23 -6.61
C ARG A 144 -5.13 5.65 -7.98
N LEU A 145 -6.30 5.96 -8.50
CA LEU A 145 -6.64 5.71 -9.90
C LEU A 145 -5.95 6.73 -10.81
N PRO A 146 -5.58 6.35 -12.04
CA PRO A 146 -5.14 7.30 -13.06
C PRO A 146 -6.31 8.13 -13.58
N SER A 147 -6.01 9.25 -14.24
CA SER A 147 -7.01 10.06 -14.90
C SER A 147 -7.80 9.23 -15.92
N GLY A 148 -9.09 9.47 -16.02
CA GLY A 148 -9.97 8.76 -17.00
C GLY A 148 -10.45 7.38 -16.55
N VAL A 149 -9.97 6.85 -15.42
CA VAL A 149 -10.49 5.61 -14.84
C VAL A 149 -11.46 5.94 -13.71
N GLY A 150 -12.68 5.45 -13.80
CA GLY A 150 -13.72 5.68 -12.81
C GLY A 150 -13.45 4.98 -11.48
N ALA A 151 -13.92 5.59 -10.40
CA ALA A 151 -13.76 5.04 -9.04
C ALA A 151 -14.50 3.70 -8.82
N ASP A 152 -15.46 3.38 -9.69
CA ASP A 152 -16.18 2.11 -9.77
C ASP A 152 -15.29 0.92 -10.11
N LEU A 153 -14.10 1.13 -10.68
CA LEU A 153 -13.12 0.06 -10.88
C LEU A 153 -12.81 -0.68 -9.56
N TYR A 154 -12.50 0.07 -8.49
CA TYR A 154 -12.17 -0.54 -7.19
C TYR A 154 -13.39 -1.19 -6.54
N VAL A 155 -14.56 -0.59 -6.68
CA VAL A 155 -15.84 -1.20 -6.26
C VAL A 155 -16.04 -2.55 -6.94
N SER A 156 -15.89 -2.61 -8.26
CA SER A 156 -16.03 -3.84 -9.04
C SER A 156 -15.05 -4.94 -8.62
N LEU A 157 -13.82 -4.57 -8.23
CA LEU A 157 -12.81 -5.52 -7.75
C LEU A 157 -13.16 -6.06 -6.35
N ILE A 158 -13.64 -5.19 -5.45
CA ILE A 158 -14.08 -5.59 -4.11
C ILE A 158 -15.27 -6.56 -4.21
N GLU A 159 -16.22 -6.27 -5.08
CA GLU A 159 -17.38 -7.14 -5.32
C GLU A 159 -16.97 -8.48 -5.92
N ALA A 160 -16.04 -8.49 -6.88
CA ALA A 160 -15.50 -9.72 -7.45
C ALA A 160 -14.77 -10.56 -6.41
N ALA A 161 -13.95 -9.94 -5.56
CA ALA A 161 -13.28 -10.63 -4.45
C ALA A 161 -14.29 -11.28 -3.50
N ARG A 162 -15.29 -10.51 -3.07
CA ARG A 162 -16.36 -10.99 -2.19
C ARG A 162 -17.14 -12.16 -2.80
N ALA A 163 -17.49 -12.08 -4.09
CA ALA A 163 -18.18 -13.15 -4.80
C ALA A 163 -17.39 -14.46 -4.87
N ASN A 164 -16.05 -14.38 -4.78
CA ASN A 164 -15.14 -15.53 -4.79
C ASN A 164 -14.60 -15.88 -3.39
N GLY A 165 -15.16 -15.31 -2.32
CA GLY A 165 -14.76 -15.60 -0.94
C GLY A 165 -13.40 -15.01 -0.52
N LEU A 166 -12.80 -14.10 -1.33
CA LEU A 166 -11.54 -13.47 -1.00
C LEU A 166 -11.74 -12.22 -0.12
N PRO A 167 -10.98 -12.06 0.97
CA PRO A 167 -10.91 -10.79 1.67
C PRO A 167 -10.26 -9.72 0.80
N SER A 168 -10.84 -8.51 0.79
CA SER A 168 -10.31 -7.34 0.10
C SER A 168 -9.75 -6.32 1.09
N PHE A 169 -8.52 -5.87 0.84
CA PHE A 169 -7.77 -4.89 1.62
C PHE A 169 -7.55 -3.65 0.77
N ILE A 170 -7.85 -2.46 1.30
CA ILE A 170 -7.85 -1.20 0.55
C ILE A 170 -6.91 -0.19 1.20
N ASP A 171 -6.06 0.42 0.38
CA ASP A 171 -5.26 1.62 0.70
C ASP A 171 -5.35 2.60 -0.47
N SER A 172 -6.27 3.54 -0.40
CA SER A 172 -6.50 4.52 -1.46
C SER A 172 -6.81 5.89 -0.88
N SER A 173 -7.24 6.83 -1.70
CA SER A 173 -7.61 8.18 -1.27
C SER A 173 -8.74 8.76 -2.12
N GLY A 174 -9.33 9.86 -1.65
CA GLY A 174 -10.37 10.60 -2.36
C GLY A 174 -11.62 9.77 -2.66
N GLU A 175 -12.21 9.99 -3.83
CA GLU A 175 -13.46 9.35 -4.24
C GLU A 175 -13.34 7.83 -4.35
N ALA A 176 -12.20 7.34 -4.84
CA ALA A 176 -11.96 5.89 -4.94
C ALA A 176 -11.97 5.21 -3.56
N LEU A 177 -11.40 5.84 -2.54
CA LEU A 177 -11.47 5.34 -1.16
C LEU A 177 -12.90 5.37 -0.63
N ARG A 178 -13.61 6.50 -0.82
CA ARG A 178 -14.99 6.66 -0.34
C ARG A 178 -15.91 5.57 -0.87
N LEU A 179 -15.93 5.36 -2.19
CA LEU A 179 -16.75 4.31 -2.81
C LEU A 179 -16.29 2.90 -2.45
N SER A 180 -14.98 2.69 -2.29
CA SER A 180 -14.43 1.41 -1.84
C SER A 180 -14.93 1.04 -0.45
N VAL A 181 -15.02 2.00 0.49
CA VAL A 181 -15.56 1.75 1.83
C VAL A 181 -17.03 1.33 1.76
N GLU A 182 -17.84 2.02 0.95
CA GLU A 182 -19.26 1.67 0.75
C GLU A 182 -19.47 0.29 0.11
N ALA A 183 -18.49 -0.18 -0.68
CA ALA A 183 -18.47 -1.54 -1.25
C ALA A 183 -18.17 -2.64 -0.21
N LYS A 184 -17.99 -2.30 1.07
CA LYS A 184 -17.80 -3.20 2.22
C LYS A 184 -16.56 -4.09 2.09
N PRO A 185 -15.35 -3.51 2.02
CA PRO A 185 -14.11 -4.27 2.04
C PRO A 185 -13.89 -4.90 3.42
N GLN A 186 -13.10 -5.99 3.44
CA GLN A 186 -12.74 -6.66 4.69
C GLN A 186 -11.81 -5.82 5.55
N PHE A 187 -10.97 -4.98 4.94
CA PHE A 187 -9.98 -4.17 5.63
C PHE A 187 -9.71 -2.86 4.88
N VAL A 188 -9.64 -1.77 5.61
CA VAL A 188 -9.22 -0.46 5.12
C VAL A 188 -8.02 0.02 5.92
N LYS A 189 -6.93 0.37 5.25
CA LYS A 189 -5.81 1.09 5.84
C LYS A 189 -5.76 2.49 5.25
N VAL A 190 -5.67 3.47 6.10
CA VAL A 190 -5.48 4.87 5.74
C VAL A 190 -4.40 5.51 6.61
N ASN A 191 -3.81 6.61 6.16
CA ASN A 191 -3.05 7.48 7.03
C ASN A 191 -3.97 8.53 7.70
N ARG A 192 -3.39 9.34 8.59
CA ARG A 192 -4.10 10.41 9.31
C ARG A 192 -4.86 11.33 8.36
N GLN A 193 -4.20 11.86 7.33
CA GLN A 193 -4.79 12.80 6.38
C GLN A 193 -5.89 12.16 5.54
N GLU A 194 -5.68 10.93 5.05
CA GLU A 194 -6.70 10.19 4.31
C GLU A 194 -7.94 9.89 5.16
N ALA A 195 -7.74 9.64 6.47
CA ALA A 195 -8.86 9.48 7.41
C ALA A 195 -9.61 10.80 7.62
N GLU A 196 -8.90 11.93 7.85
CA GLU A 196 -9.48 13.26 7.97
C GLU A 196 -10.31 13.64 6.74
N ASP A 197 -9.74 13.45 5.54
CA ASP A 197 -10.40 13.75 4.27
C ASP A 197 -11.67 12.90 4.09
N LEU A 198 -11.61 11.62 4.46
CA LEU A 198 -12.73 10.70 4.31
C LEU A 198 -13.90 11.01 5.26
N ILE A 199 -13.60 11.34 6.52
CA ILE A 199 -14.66 11.58 7.53
C ILE A 199 -15.06 13.05 7.64
N GLY A 200 -14.26 13.99 7.10
CA GLY A 200 -14.49 15.42 7.19
C GLY A 200 -14.21 16.02 8.58
N LYS A 201 -13.36 15.39 9.39
CA LYS A 201 -13.02 15.82 10.75
C LYS A 201 -11.53 15.62 11.01
N ALA A 202 -10.94 16.50 11.85
CA ALA A 202 -9.55 16.37 12.27
C ALA A 202 -9.29 15.08 13.07
N VAL A 203 -8.09 14.53 12.93
CA VAL A 203 -7.61 13.30 13.60
C VAL A 203 -6.24 13.59 14.21
N GLN A 204 -6.19 14.35 15.31
CA GLN A 204 -4.94 14.81 15.93
C GLN A 204 -4.50 13.93 17.09
N THR A 205 -5.43 13.25 17.74
CA THR A 205 -5.21 12.46 18.95
C THR A 205 -5.56 10.98 18.73
N THR A 206 -5.05 10.11 19.61
CA THR A 206 -5.41 8.67 19.64
C THR A 206 -6.93 8.44 19.74
N PRO A 207 -7.70 9.11 20.64
CA PRO A 207 -9.16 8.96 20.69
C PRO A 207 -9.86 9.39 19.41
N GLU A 208 -9.40 10.46 18.76
CA GLU A 208 -9.95 10.89 17.47
C GLU A 208 -9.66 9.87 16.36
N ALA A 209 -8.46 9.27 16.35
CA ALA A 209 -8.13 8.20 15.41
C ALA A 209 -9.02 6.96 15.61
N VAL A 210 -9.30 6.58 16.86
CA VAL A 210 -10.25 5.49 17.17
C VAL A 210 -11.65 5.85 16.67
N SER A 211 -12.12 7.06 16.95
CA SER A 211 -13.45 7.54 16.51
C SER A 211 -13.54 7.58 14.98
N ALA A 212 -12.47 7.99 14.29
CA ALA A 212 -12.39 7.99 12.83
C ALA A 212 -12.46 6.56 12.26
N ALA A 213 -11.71 5.62 12.83
CA ALA A 213 -11.76 4.21 12.42
C ALA A 213 -13.16 3.61 12.58
N GLN A 214 -13.82 3.90 13.72
CA GLN A 214 -15.20 3.45 13.97
C GLN A 214 -16.21 4.07 12.98
N GLU A 215 -16.01 5.34 12.59
CA GLU A 215 -16.85 5.99 11.57
C GLU A 215 -16.66 5.32 10.20
N ILE A 216 -15.41 4.99 9.80
CA ILE A 216 -15.14 4.30 8.55
C ILE A 216 -15.75 2.88 8.56
N ILE A 217 -15.74 2.18 9.72
CA ILE A 217 -16.42 0.90 9.87
C ILE A 217 -17.94 1.05 9.69
N ARG A 218 -18.56 2.07 10.31
CA ARG A 218 -19.99 2.35 10.13
C ARG A 218 -20.39 2.64 8.69
N ARG A 219 -19.46 3.18 7.88
CA ARG A 219 -19.67 3.41 6.44
C ARG A 219 -19.51 2.15 5.58
N GLY A 220 -19.00 1.04 6.12
CA GLY A 220 -19.00 -0.25 5.43
C GLY A 220 -17.75 -1.12 5.61
N ALA A 221 -16.61 -0.59 5.97
CA ALA A 221 -15.41 -1.40 6.20
C ALA A 221 -15.61 -2.37 7.37
N ALA A 222 -15.12 -3.62 7.25
CA ALA A 222 -15.22 -4.55 8.38
C ALA A 222 -14.16 -4.27 9.46
N ARG A 223 -12.96 -3.81 9.07
CA ARG A 223 -11.84 -3.49 9.96
C ARG A 223 -11.08 -2.29 9.41
N VAL A 224 -10.51 -1.47 10.31
CA VAL A 224 -9.78 -0.26 9.90
C VAL A 224 -8.48 -0.11 10.67
N ALA A 225 -7.39 0.18 9.95
CA ALA A 225 -6.14 0.64 10.53
C ALA A 225 -5.85 2.08 10.10
N ILE A 226 -5.44 2.92 11.05
CA ILE A 226 -4.99 4.30 10.80
C ILE A 226 -3.52 4.42 11.20
N THR A 227 -2.66 4.72 10.23
CA THR A 227 -1.24 4.97 10.49
C THR A 227 -1.02 6.42 10.93
N LEU A 228 -0.21 6.61 11.98
CA LEU A 228 0.03 7.90 12.66
C LEU A 228 1.51 8.32 12.60
N GLY A 229 2.25 7.85 11.59
CA GLY A 229 3.68 8.13 11.45
C GLY A 229 4.50 7.54 12.60
N SER A 230 5.35 8.33 13.21
CA SER A 230 6.20 7.92 14.35
C SER A 230 5.41 7.53 15.61
N GLU A 231 4.14 7.96 15.73
CA GLU A 231 3.24 7.55 16.80
C GLU A 231 2.71 6.11 16.65
N GLY A 232 3.00 5.46 15.51
CA GLY A 232 2.62 4.09 15.21
C GLY A 232 1.30 3.98 14.46
N LEU A 233 0.41 3.10 14.88
CA LEU A 233 -0.89 2.90 14.25
C LEU A 233 -1.96 2.46 15.25
N ILE A 234 -3.21 2.74 14.89
CA ILE A 234 -4.42 2.24 15.55
C ILE A 234 -5.05 1.20 14.62
N TRP A 235 -5.59 0.13 15.20
CA TRP A 235 -6.38 -0.86 14.50
C TRP A 235 -7.66 -1.19 15.26
N VAL A 236 -8.78 -1.09 14.57
CA VAL A 236 -10.12 -1.42 15.08
C VAL A 236 -10.65 -2.61 14.30
N GLU A 237 -10.96 -3.71 14.99
CA GLU A 237 -11.34 -4.98 14.36
C GLU A 237 -12.83 -5.10 14.01
N ALA A 238 -13.67 -4.30 14.63
CA ALA A 238 -15.12 -4.17 14.36
C ALA A 238 -15.68 -3.01 15.18
N ASN A 239 -16.95 -2.64 15.01
CA ASN A 239 -17.57 -1.55 15.78
C ASN A 239 -17.44 -1.72 17.30
N ASP A 240 -17.68 -2.92 17.80
CA ASP A 240 -17.59 -3.24 19.24
C ASP A 240 -16.42 -4.21 19.52
N GLY A 241 -15.51 -4.34 18.56
CA GLY A 241 -14.35 -5.21 18.67
C GLY A 241 -13.19 -4.55 19.41
N PRO A 242 -12.10 -5.29 19.64
CA PRO A 242 -10.92 -4.76 20.29
C PRO A 242 -10.30 -3.63 19.46
N VAL A 243 -9.82 -2.63 20.20
CA VAL A 243 -9.04 -1.51 19.66
C VAL A 243 -7.60 -1.71 20.09
N TRP A 244 -6.71 -1.72 19.11
CA TRP A 244 -5.29 -1.93 19.31
C TRP A 244 -4.50 -0.68 18.92
N LYS A 245 -3.45 -0.39 19.68
CA LYS A 245 -2.42 0.59 19.32
C LYS A 245 -1.08 -0.11 19.29
N ALA A 246 -0.32 0.08 18.19
CA ALA A 246 1.05 -0.36 18.11
C ALA A 246 1.97 0.84 17.90
N LYS A 247 3.11 0.86 18.63
CA LYS A 247 4.11 1.90 18.52
C LYS A 247 5.46 1.25 18.20
N PRO A 248 6.14 1.69 17.11
CA PRO A 248 7.47 1.21 16.78
C PRO A 248 8.51 1.82 17.73
N PRO A 249 9.69 1.19 17.90
CA PRO A 249 10.81 1.81 18.59
C PRO A 249 11.32 3.04 17.84
N GLN A 250 12.17 3.85 18.49
CA GLN A 250 12.90 4.90 17.77
C GLN A 250 13.90 4.27 16.80
N LEU A 251 13.87 4.74 15.56
CA LEU A 251 14.68 4.21 14.46
C LEU A 251 15.49 5.33 13.80
N GLN A 252 16.62 4.95 13.24
CA GLN A 252 17.29 5.81 12.27
C GLN A 252 16.56 5.67 10.92
N VAL A 253 15.77 6.68 10.57
CA VAL A 253 14.93 6.67 9.38
C VAL A 253 15.75 7.09 8.16
N VAL A 254 15.77 6.26 7.12
CA VAL A 254 16.30 6.58 5.79
C VAL A 254 15.22 7.26 4.97
N SER A 255 14.03 6.66 4.90
CA SER A 255 12.82 7.23 4.28
C SER A 255 11.57 6.59 4.87
N ALA A 256 10.51 7.38 5.07
CA ALA A 256 9.20 6.87 5.48
C ALA A 256 8.30 6.47 4.30
N VAL A 257 8.72 6.76 3.06
CA VAL A 257 7.98 6.41 1.84
C VAL A 257 7.81 4.88 1.76
N GLY A 258 6.59 4.41 1.50
CA GLY A 258 6.28 2.98 1.44
C GLY A 258 6.02 2.31 2.80
N SER A 259 6.20 3.01 3.95
CA SER A 259 5.96 2.39 5.27
C SER A 259 4.50 1.99 5.48
N GLY A 260 3.54 2.79 4.96
CA GLY A 260 2.13 2.43 4.95
C GLY A 260 1.83 1.18 4.11
N ASP A 261 2.52 1.05 2.98
CA ASP A 261 2.38 -0.10 2.08
C ASP A 261 2.95 -1.38 2.72
N ALA A 262 4.11 -1.28 3.36
CA ALA A 262 4.70 -2.37 4.12
C ALA A 262 3.83 -2.77 5.34
N THR A 263 3.18 -1.79 6.00
CA THR A 263 2.20 -2.05 7.05
C THR A 263 0.99 -2.85 6.50
N LEU A 264 0.46 -2.46 5.33
CA LEU A 264 -0.61 -3.19 4.66
C LEU A 264 -0.18 -4.62 4.30
N ALA A 265 1.05 -4.80 3.79
CA ALA A 265 1.61 -6.12 3.50
C ALA A 265 1.72 -6.99 4.76
N GLY A 266 2.10 -6.41 5.90
CA GLY A 266 2.13 -7.09 7.20
C GLY A 266 0.74 -7.59 7.62
N PHE A 267 -0.30 -6.76 7.52
CA PHE A 267 -1.68 -7.19 7.77
C PHE A 267 -2.16 -8.25 6.78
N ALA A 268 -1.85 -8.08 5.49
CA ALA A 268 -2.20 -9.07 4.46
C ALA A 268 -1.53 -10.42 4.74
N ARG A 269 -0.25 -10.42 5.13
CA ARG A 269 0.47 -11.63 5.51
C ARG A 269 -0.12 -12.27 6.76
N ALA A 270 -0.42 -11.48 7.79
CA ALA A 270 -1.08 -11.96 9.00
C ALA A 270 -2.41 -12.66 8.66
N ALA A 271 -3.24 -12.01 7.84
CA ALA A 271 -4.52 -12.58 7.41
C ALA A 271 -4.35 -13.92 6.68
N THR A 272 -3.37 -14.04 5.76
CA THR A 272 -3.11 -15.31 5.03
C THR A 272 -2.57 -16.42 5.94
N LEU A 273 -2.04 -16.09 7.10
CA LEU A 273 -1.55 -17.04 8.11
C LEU A 273 -2.58 -17.32 9.23
N GLY A 274 -3.75 -16.66 9.21
CA GLY A 274 -4.73 -16.74 10.28
C GLY A 274 -4.30 -16.06 11.58
N ILE A 275 -3.29 -15.18 11.53
CA ILE A 275 -2.81 -14.39 12.67
C ILE A 275 -3.78 -13.22 12.89
N THR A 276 -4.21 -13.00 14.14
CA THR A 276 -5.19 -11.97 14.51
C THR A 276 -4.74 -11.21 15.77
N GLY A 277 -5.48 -10.18 16.17
CA GLY A 277 -5.26 -9.46 17.42
C GLY A 277 -3.87 -8.83 17.53
N GLU A 278 -3.28 -8.95 18.72
CA GLU A 278 -1.98 -8.35 19.05
C GLU A 278 -0.86 -8.73 18.07
N ASP A 279 -0.78 -9.99 17.68
CA ASP A 279 0.30 -10.47 16.79
C ASP A 279 0.17 -9.92 15.38
N ALA A 280 -1.05 -9.71 14.88
CA ALA A 280 -1.28 -9.14 13.56
C ALA A 280 -0.86 -7.67 13.48
N ILE A 281 -1.26 -6.86 14.46
CA ILE A 281 -0.85 -5.43 14.49
C ILE A 281 0.65 -5.29 14.76
N ARG A 282 1.23 -6.16 15.59
CA ARG A 282 2.68 -6.22 15.85
C ARG A 282 3.46 -6.48 14.56
N LEU A 283 3.05 -7.48 13.78
CA LEU A 283 3.67 -7.78 12.49
C LEU A 283 3.55 -6.61 11.52
N ALA A 284 2.37 -6.02 11.41
CA ALA A 284 2.12 -4.89 10.52
C ALA A 284 2.97 -3.66 10.90
N ALA A 285 3.06 -3.34 12.20
CA ALA A 285 3.90 -2.25 12.71
C ALA A 285 5.40 -2.52 12.46
N ALA A 286 5.85 -3.77 12.68
CA ALA A 286 7.24 -4.14 12.42
C ALA A 286 7.60 -4.04 10.94
N CYS A 287 6.69 -4.36 10.02
CA CYS A 287 6.89 -4.19 8.58
C CYS A 287 7.00 -2.71 8.19
N GLY A 288 6.09 -1.85 8.70
CA GLY A 288 6.16 -0.41 8.48
C GLY A 288 7.46 0.21 9.01
N ALA A 289 7.89 -0.23 10.20
CA ALA A 289 9.14 0.20 10.81
C ALA A 289 10.38 -0.29 10.03
N ALA A 290 10.39 -1.55 9.57
CA ALA A 290 11.47 -2.10 8.74
C ALA A 290 11.65 -1.33 7.43
N ASN A 291 10.55 -0.87 6.83
CA ASN A 291 10.60 -0.07 5.62
C ASN A 291 11.31 1.28 5.84
N CYS A 292 11.23 1.88 7.03
CA CYS A 292 11.91 3.14 7.31
C CYS A 292 13.44 3.07 7.18
N SER A 293 14.03 1.89 7.32
CA SER A 293 15.47 1.64 7.15
C SER A 293 15.83 0.95 5.83
N ALA A 294 14.84 0.67 4.98
CA ALA A 294 15.04 -0.01 3.71
C ALA A 294 15.74 0.88 2.66
N ILE A 295 16.47 0.26 1.75
CA ILE A 295 17.14 0.94 0.64
C ILE A 295 16.17 1.57 -0.35
N ALA A 296 14.98 0.99 -0.48
CA ALA A 296 13.90 1.48 -1.34
C ALA A 296 12.53 1.14 -0.74
N PRO A 297 11.46 1.88 -1.10
CA PRO A 297 10.11 1.61 -0.62
C PRO A 297 9.66 0.17 -0.94
N GLY A 298 9.07 -0.52 0.04
CA GLY A 298 8.61 -1.90 -0.08
C GLY A 298 9.70 -2.99 -0.03
N ARG A 299 10.99 -2.63 -0.12
CA ARG A 299 12.13 -3.58 -0.07
C ARG A 299 12.56 -3.86 1.37
N ILE A 300 11.64 -4.36 2.18
CA ILE A 300 11.95 -4.76 3.56
C ILE A 300 12.71 -6.09 3.60
N GLU A 301 13.48 -6.30 4.65
CA GLU A 301 14.17 -7.57 4.90
C GLU A 301 13.48 -8.32 6.04
N LEU A 302 13.24 -9.63 5.84
CA LEU A 302 12.61 -10.48 6.86
C LEU A 302 13.40 -10.51 8.17
N ALA A 303 14.73 -10.46 8.08
CA ALA A 303 15.59 -10.40 9.27
C ALA A 303 15.35 -9.12 10.08
N THR A 304 15.24 -7.98 9.42
CA THR A 304 14.91 -6.68 10.04
C THR A 304 13.52 -6.71 10.68
N VAL A 305 12.51 -7.23 9.97
CA VAL A 305 11.16 -7.38 10.54
C VAL A 305 11.20 -8.24 11.80
N LYS A 306 11.87 -9.41 11.77
CA LYS A 306 12.00 -10.31 12.93
C LYS A 306 12.70 -9.65 14.11
N SER A 307 13.73 -8.83 13.87
CA SER A 307 14.44 -8.11 14.95
C SER A 307 13.60 -7.01 15.59
N LEU A 308 12.66 -6.42 14.83
CA LEU A 308 11.77 -5.36 15.30
C LEU A 308 10.54 -5.89 16.04
N LEU A 309 10.05 -7.09 15.70
CA LEU A 309 8.85 -7.68 16.32
C LEU A 309 8.83 -7.55 17.86
N PRO A 310 9.86 -7.96 18.62
CA PRO A 310 9.87 -7.86 20.08
C PRO A 310 9.98 -6.42 20.60
N GLN A 311 10.30 -5.46 19.74
CA GLN A 311 10.46 -4.05 20.10
C GLN A 311 9.18 -3.23 19.84
N ILE A 312 8.19 -3.80 19.15
CA ILE A 312 6.90 -3.15 18.93
C ILE A 312 6.10 -3.18 20.22
N GLU A 313 5.81 -2.01 20.77
CA GLU A 313 4.91 -1.89 21.92
C GLU A 313 3.46 -2.02 21.40
N VAL A 314 2.71 -2.99 21.93
CA VAL A 314 1.27 -3.16 21.58
C VAL A 314 0.44 -3.00 22.82
N GLN A 315 -0.62 -2.23 22.71
CA GLN A 315 -1.59 -1.96 23.78
C GLN A 315 -3.01 -2.17 23.25
N ARG A 316 -3.83 -2.83 24.03
CA ARG A 316 -5.28 -2.84 23.85
C ARG A 316 -5.87 -1.61 24.57
N LEU A 317 -6.64 -0.79 23.83
CA LEU A 317 -7.26 0.45 24.35
C LEU A 317 -8.65 0.18 24.91
#